data_bfc6c299f1034848b015e620765a3eb1
#
_entry.id   bfc6c299f1034848b015e620765a3eb1
#
_cell.length_a   1.000
_cell.length_b   1.000
_cell.length_c   1.000
_cell.angle_alpha   90.00
_cell.angle_beta   90.00
_cell.angle_gamma   90.00
#
_symmetry.space_group_name_H-M   'P 1'
#
loop_
_entity.id
_entity.type
_entity.pdbx_description
1 polymer ?
#
loop_
_entity_poly.entity_id
_entity_poly.type
_entity_poly.pdbx_seq_one_letter_code
_entity_poly.pdbx_strand_id
1 'polypeptide(L)'
;MNKTALTKTYTKDIQNSCLNSKKIVLSLAAISFSASCTHATLTPEIETYEETNRHAKARSGFRSKSSNNNKTISSLQNSTQTVSGTGNTLVIESGGTITISNGGQQAVNFQPNSSTSTFLNKGTLIGGNNTASVQLGANTNNGVTIETFDNQGIIGNGSSKFGVTVWGGDKDSSKSIISNFSNSGTIHSNAGESIYFGNAKISSFANSGTIKSKQGTGVNISQGTSIEKFNNTGAIEGKRMGVNVRSTINTFVNDGLIAATNDGIQINANVKTLINKGTIKGDAISIRSLGGTIETLTNEGIVDGKSAGIYMSGGRVKTLINKGTINHTDSSVGWGAGIKLEKGSTIENIINTGTINSSGFGIAVTHGKFGTLTIKDGGKVYGKYEGIGVGQWQTLGDLYIDGSSNNGTVSGIYSEERGISLDANSRTQKIELKNGGIIKGNIHGIRLDNGASLSGEMILSG
;
A
#
# COMPACT_ATOMS: atom_id res chain seq x y z
N MET A 1 -7.19 -42.71 -23.38
CA MET A 1 -5.85 -42.46 -22.83
C MET A 1 -5.84 -42.85 -21.36
N ASN A 2 -5.01 -43.84 -21.02
CA ASN A 2 -5.02 -44.52 -19.74
C ASN A 2 -4.46 -43.63 -18.65
N LYS A 3 -5.21 -43.37 -17.58
CA LYS A 3 -4.81 -42.59 -16.40
C LYS A 3 -3.51 -43.09 -15.75
N THR A 4 -3.13 -44.31 -15.96
CA THR A 4 -1.92 -44.95 -15.42
C THR A 4 -0.63 -44.52 -16.12
N ALA A 5 -0.67 -44.04 -17.35
CA ALA A 5 0.51 -43.57 -18.07
C ALA A 5 0.93 -42.15 -17.67
N LEU A 6 -0.02 -41.29 -17.29
CA LEU A 6 0.29 -39.89 -16.85
C LEU A 6 0.93 -39.87 -15.47
N THR A 7 0.55 -40.76 -14.58
CA THR A 7 1.09 -40.83 -13.22
C THR A 7 2.56 -41.33 -13.19
N LYS A 8 2.94 -42.18 -14.13
CA LYS A 8 4.32 -42.66 -14.24
C LYS A 8 5.32 -41.63 -14.79
N THR A 9 4.88 -40.75 -15.67
CA THR A 9 5.72 -39.69 -16.25
C THR A 9 5.99 -38.60 -15.24
N TYR A 10 4.99 -38.21 -14.45
CA TYR A 10 5.15 -37.16 -13.44
C TYR A 10 6.05 -37.57 -12.27
N THR A 11 6.02 -38.82 -11.82
CA THR A 11 6.89 -39.33 -10.76
C THR A 11 8.34 -39.46 -11.21
N LYS A 12 8.61 -39.71 -12.48
CA LYS A 12 9.96 -39.83 -13.00
C LYS A 12 10.67 -38.48 -13.15
N ASP A 13 9.91 -37.42 -13.52
CA ASP A 13 10.45 -36.07 -13.64
C ASP A 13 10.73 -35.42 -12.28
N ILE A 14 9.94 -35.75 -11.26
CA ILE A 14 10.18 -35.26 -9.87
C ILE A 14 11.42 -35.95 -9.25
N GLN A 15 11.64 -37.22 -9.52
CA GLN A 15 12.85 -37.92 -9.03
C GLN A 15 14.13 -37.45 -9.73
N ASN A 16 14.07 -37.09 -11.01
CA ASN A 16 15.27 -36.60 -11.71
C ASN A 16 15.60 -35.16 -11.41
N SER A 17 14.63 -34.33 -10.97
CA SER A 17 14.91 -32.94 -10.54
C SER A 17 15.50 -32.85 -9.13
N CYS A 18 15.29 -33.85 -8.28
CA CYS A 18 15.88 -33.87 -6.94
C CYS A 18 17.36 -34.32 -6.91
N LEU A 19 17.84 -34.96 -7.97
CA LEU A 19 19.20 -35.53 -7.98
C LEU A 19 20.27 -34.63 -8.58
N ASN A 20 19.94 -33.50 -9.21
CA ASN A 20 20.90 -32.67 -9.96
C ASN A 20 20.95 -31.18 -9.63
N SER A 21 20.35 -30.69 -8.56
CA SER A 21 20.42 -29.28 -8.22
C SER A 21 20.96 -29.00 -6.81
N LYS A 22 22.24 -28.73 -6.74
CA LYS A 22 22.94 -28.24 -5.52
C LYS A 22 22.68 -26.76 -5.24
N LYS A 23 21.53 -26.21 -5.56
CA LYS A 23 21.05 -24.88 -5.09
C LYS A 23 19.57 -24.73 -5.38
N ILE A 24 18.73 -25.02 -4.40
CA ILE A 24 17.35 -24.51 -4.38
C ILE A 24 17.19 -23.71 -3.10
N VAL A 25 17.05 -22.39 -3.24
CA VAL A 25 16.59 -21.51 -2.18
C VAL A 25 15.07 -21.67 -2.12
N LEU A 26 14.58 -22.31 -1.10
CA LEU A 26 13.15 -22.45 -0.84
C LEU A 26 12.60 -21.11 -0.31
N SER A 27 11.86 -20.40 -1.17
CA SER A 27 10.91 -19.39 -0.70
C SER A 27 9.59 -20.10 -0.37
N LEU A 28 9.20 -20.13 0.90
CA LEU A 28 7.92 -20.67 1.34
C LEU A 28 6.76 -19.80 0.81
N ALA A 29 6.05 -20.31 -0.20
CA ALA A 29 4.66 -19.96 -0.43
C ALA A 29 3.83 -21.17 -0.02
N ALA A 30 3.00 -21.02 1.00
CA ALA A 30 2.15 -22.08 1.52
C ALA A 30 1.10 -22.50 0.47
N ILE A 31 1.25 -23.68 -0.08
CA ILE A 31 0.18 -24.41 -0.77
C ILE A 31 -0.10 -25.65 0.08
N SER A 32 -1.26 -25.69 0.70
CA SER A 32 -1.73 -26.84 1.46
C SER A 32 -2.11 -27.98 0.50
N PHE A 33 -1.29 -29.03 0.46
CA PHE A 33 -1.69 -30.33 -0.03
C PHE A 33 -1.66 -31.32 1.13
N SER A 34 -2.82 -31.88 1.46
CA SER A 34 -2.93 -33.02 2.36
C SER A 34 -2.51 -34.30 1.63
N ALA A 35 -1.31 -34.79 1.92
CA ALA A 35 -0.91 -36.15 1.63
C ALA A 35 -0.30 -36.75 2.87
N SER A 36 -0.95 -37.75 3.42
CA SER A 36 -0.45 -38.57 4.51
C SER A 36 0.80 -39.33 4.06
N CYS A 37 1.94 -39.03 4.68
CA CYS A 37 3.13 -39.85 4.61
C CYS A 37 3.54 -40.27 6.02
N THR A 38 3.60 -41.58 6.22
CA THR A 38 4.02 -42.27 7.44
C THR A 38 5.50 -42.02 7.74
N HIS A 39 5.79 -41.92 9.02
CA HIS A 39 7.07 -41.70 9.70
C HIS A 39 8.32 -42.26 9.02
N ALA A 40 9.31 -41.36 8.80
CA ALA A 40 10.72 -41.67 8.80
C ALA A 40 11.40 -40.69 9.75
N THR A 41 11.94 -41.23 10.85
CA THR A 41 12.77 -40.49 11.80
C THR A 41 14.15 -40.24 11.17
N LEU A 42 14.47 -38.97 10.93
CA LEU A 42 15.81 -38.53 10.57
C LEU A 42 16.47 -37.94 11.82
N THR A 43 17.51 -38.65 12.33
CA THR A 43 18.49 -38.08 13.26
C THR A 43 19.48 -37.20 12.49
N PRO A 44 19.79 -36.00 12.92
CA PRO A 44 20.81 -35.18 12.26
C PRO A 44 22.21 -35.64 12.74
N GLU A 45 22.97 -36.26 11.85
CA GLU A 45 24.42 -36.34 12.01
C GLU A 45 25.05 -35.01 11.57
N ILE A 46 25.74 -34.37 12.49
CA ILE A 46 26.59 -33.20 12.22
C ILE A 46 27.94 -33.71 11.75
N GLU A 47 28.16 -33.71 10.43
CA GLU A 47 29.53 -33.86 9.92
C GLU A 47 30.26 -32.53 9.95
N THR A 48 31.30 -32.45 10.75
CA THR A 48 32.28 -31.37 10.74
C THR A 48 33.22 -31.57 9.55
N TYR A 49 33.12 -30.66 8.57
CA TYR A 49 34.09 -30.59 7.47
C TYR A 49 35.31 -29.79 7.91
N GLU A 50 36.44 -30.49 8.13
CA GLU A 50 37.78 -29.88 8.14
C GLU A 50 38.23 -29.65 6.68
N GLU A 51 38.31 -28.41 6.28
CA GLU A 51 38.86 -28.01 4.98
C GLU A 51 40.37 -27.78 5.08
N THR A 52 41.15 -28.72 4.53
CA THR A 52 42.59 -28.58 4.38
C THR A 52 42.94 -27.55 3.34
N ASN A 53 43.33 -26.36 3.78
CA ASN A 53 43.93 -25.32 2.95
C ASN A 53 45.39 -25.69 2.58
N ARG A 54 45.67 -25.86 1.29
CA ARG A 54 47.02 -25.71 0.74
C ARG A 54 46.99 -24.83 -0.53
N HIS A 55 47.76 -23.73 -0.41
CA HIS A 55 48.30 -22.84 -1.44
C HIS A 55 47.39 -21.86 -2.19
N ALA A 56 47.31 -20.67 -1.67
CA ALA A 56 47.28 -19.46 -2.50
C ALA A 56 48.25 -18.42 -1.93
N LYS A 57 49.19 -18.03 -2.76
CA LYS A 57 50.22 -17.01 -2.51
C LYS A 57 49.58 -15.65 -2.20
N ALA A 58 50.12 -14.99 -1.18
CA ALA A 58 49.83 -13.64 -0.77
C ALA A 58 49.80 -12.65 -1.92
N ARG A 59 48.62 -11.99 -2.11
CA ARG A 59 48.55 -10.61 -2.58
C ARG A 59 48.13 -9.77 -1.37
N SER A 60 49.05 -8.88 -0.95
CA SER A 60 48.81 -7.83 0.01
C SER A 60 47.73 -6.88 -0.51
N GLY A 61 46.48 -7.21 -0.23
CA GLY A 61 45.35 -6.31 -0.41
C GLY A 61 45.04 -5.72 0.96
N PHE A 62 45.07 -4.42 1.09
CA PHE A 62 44.60 -3.65 2.22
C PHE A 62 43.27 -4.24 2.73
N ARG A 63 43.30 -5.02 3.80
CA ARG A 63 42.10 -5.24 4.61
C ARG A 63 41.89 -3.96 5.39
N SER A 64 40.93 -3.14 4.93
CA SER A 64 40.35 -2.15 5.83
C SER A 64 39.81 -2.93 7.03
N LYS A 65 40.37 -2.70 8.22
CA LYS A 65 39.76 -3.15 9.46
C LYS A 65 38.34 -2.57 9.47
N SER A 66 37.33 -3.38 9.27
CA SER A 66 35.96 -3.08 9.63
C SER A 66 35.98 -2.82 11.14
N SER A 67 36.08 -1.58 11.55
CA SER A 67 35.80 -1.20 12.93
C SER A 67 34.29 -1.37 13.10
N ASN A 68 33.85 -2.51 13.67
CA ASN A 68 32.49 -2.66 14.14
C ASN A 68 32.29 -1.61 15.24
N ASN A 69 31.79 -0.43 14.87
CA ASN A 69 31.43 0.63 15.80
C ASN A 69 30.06 0.31 16.41
N ASN A 70 30.03 -0.70 17.28
CA ASN A 70 28.84 -1.02 18.06
C ASN A 70 28.68 0.04 19.16
N LYS A 71 27.55 0.72 19.16
CA LYS A 71 27.23 1.74 20.16
C LYS A 71 25.89 1.43 20.80
N THR A 72 25.89 1.43 22.13
CA THR A 72 24.69 1.28 22.96
C THR A 72 24.48 2.54 23.79
N ILE A 73 23.27 3.07 23.84
CA ILE A 73 22.88 4.24 24.62
C ILE A 73 21.79 3.83 25.59
N SER A 74 22.10 3.89 26.88
CA SER A 74 21.21 3.49 27.99
C SER A 74 20.83 4.66 28.91
N SER A 75 21.35 5.85 28.65
CA SER A 75 21.13 7.04 29.48
C SER A 75 20.87 8.28 28.63
N LEU A 76 20.55 9.42 29.28
CA LEU A 76 20.31 10.68 28.61
C LEU A 76 21.58 11.20 27.88
N GLN A 77 21.40 11.58 26.66
CA GLN A 77 22.35 12.28 25.80
C GLN A 77 21.74 13.58 25.28
N ASN A 78 22.52 14.68 25.27
CA ASN A 78 22.08 15.98 24.79
C ASN A 78 22.83 16.40 23.50
N SER A 79 23.48 15.45 22.84
CA SER A 79 24.22 15.68 21.61
C SER A 79 23.84 14.68 20.53
N THR A 80 23.90 15.12 19.27
CA THR A 80 23.65 14.28 18.10
C THR A 80 24.55 13.05 18.10
N GLN A 81 23.96 11.90 17.88
CA GLN A 81 24.69 10.67 17.62
C GLN A 81 24.94 10.52 16.12
N THR A 82 26.16 10.74 15.71
CA THR A 82 26.59 10.61 14.32
C THR A 82 27.05 9.17 14.06
N VAL A 83 26.52 8.54 13.01
CA VAL A 83 26.90 7.22 12.54
C VAL A 83 27.61 7.36 11.20
N SER A 84 28.86 6.89 11.11
CA SER A 84 29.70 6.97 9.92
C SER A 84 30.50 5.68 9.73
N GLY A 85 31.02 5.44 8.52
CA GLY A 85 31.78 4.23 8.21
C GLY A 85 30.86 3.04 7.95
N THR A 86 31.38 1.82 8.08
CA THR A 86 30.71 0.59 7.67
C THR A 86 30.55 -0.41 8.81
N GLY A 87 29.51 -1.25 8.72
CA GLY A 87 29.25 -2.34 9.67
C GLY A 87 28.82 -1.89 11.06
N ASN A 88 28.19 -0.71 11.15
CA ASN A 88 27.77 -0.13 12.43
C ASN A 88 26.57 -0.89 13.02
N THR A 89 26.49 -0.90 14.35
CA THR A 89 25.29 -1.23 15.12
C THR A 89 25.02 -0.11 16.12
N LEU A 90 23.81 0.45 16.11
CA LEU A 90 23.39 1.47 17.08
C LEU A 90 22.14 0.97 17.80
N VAL A 91 22.24 0.81 19.11
CA VAL A 91 21.13 0.42 19.97
C VAL A 91 20.85 1.54 20.98
N ILE A 92 19.60 1.97 21.03
CA ILE A 92 19.08 2.82 22.09
C ILE A 92 18.23 1.96 22.98
N GLU A 93 18.67 1.70 24.20
CA GLU A 93 17.93 0.89 25.16
C GLU A 93 16.68 1.60 25.71
N SER A 94 15.80 0.90 26.41
CA SER A 94 14.55 1.46 26.94
C SER A 94 14.74 2.67 27.87
N GLY A 95 15.85 2.75 28.60
CA GLY A 95 16.23 3.91 29.41
C GLY A 95 17.03 4.99 28.63
N GLY A 96 17.44 4.70 27.41
CA GLY A 96 18.23 5.60 26.57
C GLY A 96 17.36 6.75 26.02
N THR A 97 17.88 7.96 26.15
CA THR A 97 17.19 9.15 25.62
C THR A 97 18.20 10.05 24.92
N ILE A 98 17.89 10.50 23.72
CA ILE A 98 18.65 11.54 23.04
C ILE A 98 17.70 12.70 22.78
N THR A 99 17.98 13.85 23.43
CA THR A 99 17.18 15.06 23.29
C THR A 99 18.06 16.22 22.84
N ILE A 100 17.69 16.83 21.72
CA ILE A 100 18.40 17.95 21.14
C ILE A 100 17.59 19.23 21.30
N SER A 101 18.15 20.20 21.98
CA SER A 101 17.54 21.53 22.15
C SER A 101 17.83 22.50 21.00
N ASN A 102 18.89 22.27 20.22
CA ASN A 102 19.26 23.12 19.10
C ASN A 102 18.37 22.86 17.89
N GLY A 103 17.72 23.88 17.34
CA GLY A 103 16.70 23.79 16.30
C GLY A 103 17.08 23.11 15.00
N GLY A 104 18.35 23.00 14.65
CA GLY A 104 18.85 22.44 13.39
C GLY A 104 19.53 21.07 13.50
N GLN A 105 19.57 20.44 14.68
CA GLN A 105 20.29 19.19 14.88
C GLN A 105 19.37 18.00 15.12
N GLN A 106 19.75 16.84 14.56
CA GLN A 106 19.09 15.56 14.71
C GLN A 106 19.50 14.88 16.03
N ALA A 107 18.65 14.00 16.57
CA ALA A 107 19.07 13.10 17.65
C ALA A 107 20.04 12.03 17.11
N VAL A 108 19.72 11.43 15.95
CA VAL A 108 20.60 10.49 15.25
C VAL A 108 20.78 10.91 13.81
N ASN A 109 22.03 10.92 13.34
CA ASN A 109 22.39 11.29 11.98
C ASN A 109 23.32 10.24 11.35
N PHE A 110 22.81 9.49 10.38
CA PHE A 110 23.58 8.56 9.56
C PHE A 110 24.20 9.32 8.39
N GLN A 111 25.51 9.37 8.36
CA GLN A 111 26.26 10.09 7.33
C GLN A 111 26.17 9.40 5.96
N PRO A 112 26.20 10.14 4.85
CA PRO A 112 26.32 9.59 3.52
C PRO A 112 27.45 8.57 3.42
N ASN A 113 27.25 7.51 2.63
CA ASN A 113 28.15 6.35 2.48
C ASN A 113 28.33 5.48 3.74
N SER A 114 27.60 5.74 4.82
CA SER A 114 27.65 4.84 5.96
C SER A 114 26.84 3.56 5.70
N SER A 115 27.29 2.46 6.31
CA SER A 115 26.48 1.25 6.36
C SER A 115 26.26 0.80 7.80
N THR A 116 25.04 0.37 8.09
CA THR A 116 24.58 -0.05 9.41
C THR A 116 23.86 -1.38 9.27
N SER A 117 24.32 -2.39 10.01
CA SER A 117 23.62 -3.67 10.08
C SER A 117 22.33 -3.55 10.89
N THR A 118 22.40 -2.88 12.04
CA THR A 118 21.24 -2.72 12.91
C THR A 118 21.18 -1.34 13.53
N PHE A 119 20.05 -0.67 13.34
CA PHE A 119 19.59 0.43 14.16
C PHE A 119 18.36 -0.02 14.93
N LEU A 120 18.47 -0.11 16.24
CA LEU A 120 17.39 -0.49 17.14
C LEU A 120 17.11 0.63 18.14
N ASN A 121 15.91 1.17 18.13
CA ASN A 121 15.46 2.14 19.11
C ASN A 121 14.38 1.56 20.02
N LYS A 122 14.70 1.37 21.29
CA LYS A 122 13.74 1.04 22.37
C LYS A 122 13.48 2.24 23.29
N GLY A 123 14.27 3.30 23.17
CA GLY A 123 14.23 4.49 24.00
C GLY A 123 13.52 5.66 23.33
N THR A 124 14.02 6.88 23.58
CA THR A 124 13.40 8.10 23.08
C THR A 124 14.41 8.98 22.31
N LEU A 125 14.05 9.34 21.09
CA LEU A 125 14.87 10.17 20.20
C LEU A 125 14.10 11.45 19.82
N ILE A 126 14.60 12.61 20.26
CA ILE A 126 13.97 13.90 20.01
C ILE A 126 15.00 14.82 19.34
N GLY A 127 14.78 15.13 18.07
CA GLY A 127 15.54 16.12 17.32
C GLY A 127 15.07 17.55 17.61
N GLY A 128 15.84 18.52 17.16
CA GLY A 128 15.48 19.93 17.27
C GLY A 128 14.25 20.32 16.43
N ASN A 129 13.67 21.47 16.72
CA ASN A 129 12.35 21.89 16.19
C ASN A 129 12.28 22.02 14.65
N ASN A 130 13.41 22.32 13.99
CA ASN A 130 13.45 22.57 12.54
C ASN A 130 14.03 21.41 11.73
N THR A 131 14.22 20.24 12.33
CA THR A 131 14.88 19.11 11.69
C THR A 131 14.16 17.78 11.99
N ALA A 132 14.69 16.66 11.47
CA ALA A 132 14.25 15.33 11.81
C ALA A 132 14.83 14.87 13.17
N SER A 133 14.11 13.99 13.86
CA SER A 133 14.69 13.30 15.00
C SER A 133 15.75 12.28 14.56
N VAL A 134 15.49 11.55 13.48
CA VAL A 134 16.44 10.63 12.86
C VAL A 134 16.61 10.99 11.39
N GLN A 135 17.85 11.19 10.96
CA GLN A 135 18.17 11.45 9.56
C GLN A 135 19.09 10.37 9.00
N LEU A 136 18.75 9.84 7.86
CA LEU A 136 19.50 8.86 7.10
C LEU A 136 19.99 9.50 5.80
N GLY A 137 21.31 9.68 5.69
CA GLY A 137 21.91 10.38 4.56
C GLY A 137 21.64 11.88 4.58
N ALA A 138 22.03 12.54 3.52
CA ALA A 138 21.78 13.96 3.30
C ALA A 138 21.27 14.14 1.86
N ASN A 139 20.71 15.29 1.54
CA ASN A 139 20.36 15.66 0.16
C ASN A 139 21.65 15.88 -0.67
N THR A 140 22.43 14.82 -0.82
CA THR A 140 23.71 14.75 -1.51
C THR A 140 23.70 13.56 -2.48
N ASN A 141 24.76 13.45 -3.27
CA ASN A 141 24.88 12.39 -4.28
C ASN A 141 25.11 10.97 -3.71
N ASN A 142 25.06 10.78 -2.39
CA ASN A 142 25.35 9.48 -1.76
C ASN A 142 24.36 9.15 -0.64
N GLY A 143 23.80 7.96 -0.72
CA GLY A 143 22.87 7.44 0.28
C GLY A 143 23.55 6.71 1.43
N VAL A 144 22.74 6.06 2.25
CA VAL A 144 23.15 5.18 3.34
C VAL A 144 22.63 3.76 3.06
N THR A 145 23.28 2.77 3.64
CA THR A 145 22.78 1.38 3.63
C THR A 145 22.44 0.95 5.05
N ILE A 146 21.20 0.52 5.27
CA ILE A 146 20.75 -0.03 6.56
C ILE A 146 20.08 -1.38 6.30
N GLU A 147 20.57 -2.43 6.93
CA GLU A 147 19.94 -3.76 6.83
C GLU A 147 18.66 -3.81 7.66
N THR A 148 18.71 -3.35 8.91
CA THR A 148 17.57 -3.31 9.81
C THR A 148 17.46 -1.95 10.50
N PHE A 149 16.37 -1.24 10.22
CA PHE A 149 15.88 -0.09 10.99
C PHE A 149 14.69 -0.56 11.81
N ASP A 150 14.82 -0.61 13.13
CA ASP A 150 13.75 -1.08 14.02
C ASP A 150 13.46 -0.06 15.12
N ASN A 151 12.25 0.51 15.09
CA ASN A 151 11.76 1.39 16.13
C ASN A 151 10.71 0.70 16.99
N GLN A 152 11.06 0.42 18.21
CA GLN A 152 10.19 -0.11 19.28
C GLN A 152 9.85 0.96 20.33
N GLY A 153 10.59 2.07 20.34
CA GLY A 153 10.44 3.20 21.26
C GLY A 153 9.77 4.41 20.62
N ILE A 154 10.27 5.60 20.93
CA ILE A 154 9.72 6.86 20.48
C ILE A 154 10.73 7.59 19.60
N ILE A 155 10.31 7.98 18.42
CA ILE A 155 11.05 8.90 17.54
C ILE A 155 10.20 10.16 17.36
N GLY A 156 10.69 11.31 17.83
CA GLY A 156 9.97 12.57 17.89
C GLY A 156 8.95 12.62 19.02
N ASN A 157 8.52 13.82 19.35
CA ASN A 157 7.51 14.06 20.40
C ASN A 157 6.44 15.06 19.94
N GLY A 158 6.36 15.32 18.61
CA GLY A 158 5.50 16.36 18.06
C GLY A 158 6.07 17.78 18.16
N SER A 159 7.33 17.98 18.58
CA SER A 159 8.06 19.24 18.47
C SER A 159 9.03 19.23 17.29
N SER A 160 9.69 18.13 17.00
CA SER A 160 10.55 17.98 15.83
C SER A 160 9.76 18.16 14.53
N LYS A 161 10.37 18.84 13.54
CA LYS A 161 9.70 19.09 12.26
C LYS A 161 9.33 17.79 11.56
N PHE A 162 10.28 16.82 11.53
CA PHE A 162 10.09 15.47 10.96
C PHE A 162 10.41 14.41 12.03
N GLY A 163 9.84 13.22 11.89
CA GLY A 163 10.25 12.05 12.68
C GLY A 163 11.51 11.41 12.10
N VAL A 164 11.39 10.75 10.97
CA VAL A 164 12.49 10.10 10.23
C VAL A 164 12.56 10.67 8.81
N THR A 165 13.75 11.06 8.38
CA THR A 165 14.01 11.45 6.98
C THR A 165 15.07 10.54 6.38
N VAL A 166 14.81 10.05 5.19
CA VAL A 166 15.73 9.25 4.39
C VAL A 166 16.04 10.02 3.12
N TRP A 167 17.31 10.23 2.84
CA TRP A 167 17.79 10.91 1.64
C TRP A 167 18.82 10.05 0.92
N GLY A 168 18.68 9.93 -0.38
CA GLY A 168 19.68 9.33 -1.26
C GLY A 168 19.97 10.26 -2.43
N GLY A 169 20.95 9.91 -3.25
CA GLY A 169 21.24 10.61 -4.49
C GLY A 169 20.31 10.18 -5.63
N ASP A 170 20.30 10.96 -6.70
CA ASP A 170 19.41 10.74 -7.85
C ASP A 170 19.81 9.52 -8.69
N LYS A 171 21.09 9.18 -8.70
CA LYS A 171 21.59 7.99 -9.43
C LYS A 171 21.24 6.73 -8.67
N ASP A 172 20.95 5.67 -9.38
CA ASP A 172 20.55 4.39 -8.80
C ASP A 172 21.60 3.80 -7.83
N SER A 173 22.88 4.01 -8.10
CA SER A 173 24.01 3.61 -7.27
C SER A 173 24.21 4.45 -6.00
N SER A 174 23.56 5.61 -5.92
CA SER A 174 23.68 6.56 -4.81
C SER A 174 22.42 6.65 -3.96
N LYS A 175 21.40 5.84 -4.23
CA LYS A 175 20.19 5.76 -3.42
C LYS A 175 20.48 5.20 -2.04
N SER A 176 19.71 5.65 -1.06
CA SER A 176 19.70 4.98 0.23
C SER A 176 19.06 3.59 0.11
N ILE A 177 19.61 2.59 0.77
CA ILE A 177 19.12 1.21 0.75
C ILE A 177 18.71 0.83 2.17
N ILE A 178 17.46 0.42 2.34
CA ILE A 178 16.94 -0.09 3.61
C ILE A 178 16.31 -1.45 3.32
N SER A 179 16.91 -2.52 3.86
CA SER A 179 16.35 -3.85 3.67
C SER A 179 15.07 -4.03 4.47
N ASN A 180 15.11 -3.70 5.76
CA ASN A 180 13.94 -3.78 6.65
C ASN A 180 13.76 -2.50 7.44
N PHE A 181 12.63 -1.85 7.26
CA PHE A 181 12.17 -0.73 8.09
C PHE A 181 10.97 -1.21 8.90
N SER A 182 11.10 -1.28 10.21
CA SER A 182 10.01 -1.66 11.12
C SER A 182 9.72 -0.58 12.16
N ASN A 183 8.44 -0.38 12.45
CA ASN A 183 7.97 0.46 13.54
C ASN A 183 6.88 -0.27 14.33
N SER A 184 7.21 -0.66 15.56
CA SER A 184 6.25 -1.15 16.55
C SER A 184 6.00 -0.12 17.66
N GLY A 185 6.82 0.92 17.73
CA GLY A 185 6.69 2.04 18.66
C GLY A 185 5.95 3.24 18.05
N THR A 186 6.43 4.43 18.34
CA THR A 186 5.83 5.69 17.87
C THR A 186 6.84 6.51 17.07
N ILE A 187 6.40 7.00 15.90
CA ILE A 187 7.14 7.99 15.11
C ILE A 187 6.23 9.22 14.97
N HIS A 188 6.66 10.36 15.52
CA HIS A 188 5.82 11.54 15.61
C HIS A 188 6.54 12.78 15.07
N SER A 189 5.82 13.63 14.31
CA SER A 189 6.31 14.92 13.82
C SER A 189 5.32 16.05 14.10
N ASN A 190 5.83 17.28 14.12
CA ASN A 190 4.99 18.48 14.30
C ASN A 190 4.53 19.07 12.96
N ALA A 191 5.46 19.58 12.14
CA ALA A 191 5.12 20.40 10.98
C ALA A 191 5.27 19.67 9.64
N GLY A 192 6.24 18.79 9.52
CA GLY A 192 6.51 18.00 8.32
C GLY A 192 5.96 16.59 8.39
N GLU A 193 6.51 15.75 7.56
CA GLU A 193 6.18 14.34 7.51
C GLU A 193 6.71 13.58 8.73
N SER A 194 5.97 12.59 9.23
CA SER A 194 6.53 11.71 10.24
C SER A 194 7.61 10.81 9.66
N ILE A 195 7.41 10.31 8.45
CA ILE A 195 8.43 9.60 7.68
C ILE A 195 8.50 10.19 6.28
N TYR A 196 9.70 10.54 5.85
CA TYR A 196 10.00 10.97 4.48
C TYR A 196 11.03 10.04 3.85
N PHE A 197 10.68 9.45 2.72
CA PHE A 197 11.57 8.67 1.89
C PHE A 197 11.85 9.41 0.58
N GLY A 198 13.10 9.83 0.37
CA GLY A 198 13.58 10.47 -0.86
C GLY A 198 14.74 9.70 -1.45
N ASN A 199 14.63 9.28 -2.72
CA ASN A 199 15.67 8.55 -3.45
C ASN A 199 16.18 7.30 -2.69
N ALA A 200 15.25 6.43 -2.28
CA ALA A 200 15.56 5.25 -1.48
C ALA A 200 15.03 3.96 -2.12
N LYS A 201 15.71 2.85 -1.86
CA LYS A 201 15.23 1.48 -2.16
C LYS A 201 14.92 0.78 -0.84
N ILE A 202 13.66 0.40 -0.65
CA ILE A 202 13.19 -0.22 0.59
C ILE A 202 12.60 -1.57 0.22
N SER A 203 13.20 -2.67 0.75
CA SER A 203 12.67 -4.00 0.47
C SER A 203 11.42 -4.29 1.31
N SER A 204 11.41 -3.88 2.58
CA SER A 204 10.26 -4.06 3.45
C SER A 204 10.05 -2.86 4.36
N PHE A 205 8.84 -2.31 4.33
CA PHE A 205 8.33 -1.34 5.31
C PHE A 205 7.19 -1.99 6.08
N ALA A 206 7.29 -2.03 7.40
CA ALA A 206 6.28 -2.58 8.29
C ALA A 206 5.97 -1.61 9.44
N ASN A 207 4.70 -1.29 9.60
CA ASN A 207 4.21 -0.51 10.75
C ASN A 207 3.17 -1.31 11.52
N SER A 208 3.47 -1.63 12.76
CA SER A 208 2.51 -2.18 13.74
C SER A 208 2.21 -1.22 14.89
N GLY A 209 2.99 -0.13 14.99
CA GLY A 209 2.82 0.92 15.98
C GLY A 209 2.08 2.15 15.44
N THR A 210 2.48 3.33 15.87
CA THR A 210 1.86 4.60 15.48
C THR A 210 2.84 5.47 14.72
N ILE A 211 2.43 5.95 13.56
CA ILE A 211 3.10 6.99 12.79
C ILE A 211 2.14 8.17 12.67
N LYS A 212 2.49 9.34 13.23
CA LYS A 212 1.57 10.47 13.32
C LYS A 212 2.23 11.81 13.04
N SER A 213 1.72 12.53 12.03
CA SER A 213 2.08 13.91 11.79
C SER A 213 0.97 14.87 12.23
N LYS A 214 1.33 15.84 13.08
CA LYS A 214 0.37 16.84 13.59
C LYS A 214 -0.09 17.83 12.51
N GLN A 215 0.77 18.23 11.58
CA GLN A 215 0.47 19.22 10.55
C GLN A 215 0.72 18.72 9.12
N GLY A 216 1.53 17.70 8.93
CA GLY A 216 1.99 17.20 7.64
C GLY A 216 1.36 15.86 7.24
N THR A 217 2.16 15.05 6.60
CA THR A 217 1.82 13.72 6.11
C THR A 217 2.39 12.64 7.04
N GLY A 218 1.63 11.57 7.28
CA GLY A 218 2.14 10.43 8.05
C GLY A 218 3.38 9.82 7.39
N VAL A 219 3.24 9.25 6.20
CA VAL A 219 4.35 8.69 5.40
C VAL A 219 4.36 9.30 4.01
N ASN A 220 5.47 9.92 3.63
CA ASN A 220 5.68 10.49 2.29
C ASN A 220 6.74 9.70 1.53
N ILE A 221 6.33 9.05 0.45
CA ILE A 221 7.17 8.27 -0.47
C ILE A 221 7.42 9.14 -1.70
N SER A 222 8.53 9.88 -1.70
CA SER A 222 8.86 10.85 -2.75
C SER A 222 9.41 10.19 -4.00
N GLN A 223 9.52 10.97 -5.08
CA GLN A 223 10.10 10.51 -6.34
C GLN A 223 11.49 9.90 -6.15
N GLY A 224 11.84 8.95 -7.01
CA GLY A 224 13.11 8.24 -6.93
C GLY A 224 13.16 7.12 -5.89
N THR A 225 12.15 7.00 -5.03
CA THR A 225 12.04 5.90 -4.06
C THR A 225 11.39 4.67 -4.70
N SER A 226 11.71 3.48 -4.24
CA SER A 226 10.95 2.26 -4.53
C SER A 226 10.73 1.45 -3.26
N ILE A 227 9.54 0.88 -3.10
CA ILE A 227 9.20 0.00 -1.99
C ILE A 227 8.67 -1.31 -2.53
N GLU A 228 9.31 -2.44 -2.17
CA GLU A 228 8.83 -3.76 -2.59
C GLU A 228 7.58 -4.18 -1.81
N LYS A 229 7.63 -4.03 -0.48
CA LYS A 229 6.50 -4.36 0.39
C LYS A 229 6.26 -3.24 1.39
N PHE A 230 5.06 -2.67 1.37
CA PHE A 230 4.55 -1.73 2.37
C PHE A 230 3.42 -2.41 3.14
N ASN A 231 3.60 -2.62 4.44
CA ASN A 231 2.60 -3.25 5.31
C ASN A 231 2.29 -2.36 6.51
N ASN A 232 1.02 -2.05 6.72
CA ASN A 232 0.52 -1.33 7.88
C ASN A 232 -0.52 -2.17 8.63
N THR A 233 -0.19 -2.59 9.84
CA THR A 233 -1.12 -3.24 10.78
C THR A 233 -1.46 -2.34 11.97
N GLY A 234 -0.72 -1.22 12.12
CA GLY A 234 -0.93 -0.20 13.16
C GLY A 234 -1.68 1.02 12.64
N ALA A 235 -1.30 2.20 13.10
CA ALA A 235 -1.91 3.46 12.70
C ALA A 235 -0.92 4.36 11.95
N ILE A 236 -1.35 4.92 10.81
CA ILE A 236 -0.66 5.98 10.09
C ILE A 236 -1.61 7.17 9.96
N GLU A 237 -1.28 8.27 10.61
CA GLU A 237 -2.13 9.45 10.67
C GLU A 237 -1.40 10.70 10.17
N GLY A 238 -2.10 11.53 9.40
CA GLY A 238 -1.60 12.83 8.97
C GLY A 238 -2.70 13.89 8.96
N LYS A 239 -2.32 15.17 9.08
CA LYS A 239 -3.30 16.25 8.85
C LYS A 239 -3.56 16.41 7.35
N ARG A 240 -2.53 16.39 6.53
CA ARG A 240 -2.65 16.53 5.08
C ARG A 240 -2.99 15.21 4.41
N MET A 241 -2.17 14.20 4.63
CA MET A 241 -2.34 12.88 4.07
C MET A 241 -1.88 11.83 5.07
N GLY A 242 -2.55 10.68 5.12
CA GLY A 242 -2.02 9.53 5.85
C GLY A 242 -0.77 9.01 5.15
N VAL A 243 -0.90 8.62 3.88
CA VAL A 243 0.21 8.20 3.02
C VAL A 243 0.18 8.95 1.68
N ASN A 244 1.33 9.49 1.28
CA ASN A 244 1.53 10.09 -0.04
C ASN A 244 2.47 9.23 -0.86
N VAL A 245 1.99 8.67 -1.98
CA VAL A 245 2.73 7.78 -2.86
C VAL A 245 3.07 8.53 -4.16
N ARG A 246 4.33 8.97 -4.28
CA ARG A 246 4.86 9.64 -5.48
C ARG A 246 5.91 8.82 -6.21
N SER A 247 6.01 7.54 -5.86
CA SER A 247 6.97 6.61 -6.46
C SER A 247 6.43 5.17 -6.40
N THR A 248 7.12 4.24 -7.04
CA THR A 248 6.63 2.88 -7.25
C THR A 248 6.55 2.06 -5.97
N ILE A 249 5.43 1.37 -5.79
CA ILE A 249 5.26 0.34 -4.76
C ILE A 249 4.79 -0.95 -5.43
N ASN A 250 5.47 -2.08 -5.16
CA ASN A 250 5.02 -3.36 -5.69
C ASN A 250 3.81 -3.89 -4.92
N THR A 251 3.88 -3.97 -3.60
CA THR A 251 2.76 -4.43 -2.78
C THR A 251 2.52 -3.46 -1.62
N PHE A 252 1.32 -2.92 -1.55
CA PHE A 252 0.83 -2.08 -0.46
C PHE A 252 -0.32 -2.80 0.24
N VAL A 253 -0.15 -3.12 1.52
CA VAL A 253 -1.19 -3.75 2.35
C VAL A 253 -1.49 -2.85 3.53
N ASN A 254 -2.77 -2.58 3.76
CA ASN A 254 -3.26 -1.94 4.96
C ASN A 254 -4.23 -2.88 5.70
N ASP A 255 -3.79 -3.43 6.83
CA ASP A 255 -4.60 -4.21 7.77
C ASP A 255 -5.02 -3.37 8.99
N GLY A 256 -4.41 -2.18 9.19
CA GLY A 256 -4.65 -1.26 10.29
C GLY A 256 -5.44 -0.02 9.88
N LEU A 257 -5.06 1.13 10.42
CA LEU A 257 -5.66 2.43 10.16
C LEU A 257 -4.72 3.31 9.32
N ILE A 258 -5.23 3.88 8.24
CA ILE A 258 -4.61 5.02 7.57
C ILE A 258 -5.65 6.15 7.56
N ALA A 259 -5.33 7.28 8.21
CA ALA A 259 -6.28 8.38 8.38
C ALA A 259 -5.66 9.75 8.13
N ALA A 260 -6.47 10.67 7.63
CA ALA A 260 -6.08 12.08 7.50
C ALA A 260 -7.28 13.03 7.51
N THR A 261 -7.00 14.31 7.82
CA THR A 261 -8.01 15.37 7.69
C THR A 261 -8.31 15.68 6.22
N ASN A 262 -7.34 15.53 5.30
CA ASN A 262 -7.61 15.65 3.86
C ASN A 262 -7.74 14.26 3.24
N ASP A 263 -6.66 13.73 2.66
CA ASP A 263 -6.71 12.47 1.93
C ASP A 263 -6.08 11.34 2.75
N GLY A 264 -6.77 10.21 2.90
CA GLY A 264 -6.20 9.03 3.55
C GLY A 264 -4.94 8.56 2.83
N ILE A 265 -5.06 8.23 1.55
CA ILE A 265 -3.95 7.90 0.65
C ILE A 265 -4.04 8.74 -0.61
N GLN A 266 -2.94 9.41 -0.99
CA GLN A 266 -2.80 10.04 -2.31
C GLN A 266 -1.79 9.29 -3.16
N ILE A 267 -2.15 8.95 -4.42
CA ILE A 267 -1.32 8.16 -5.33
C ILE A 267 -1.07 8.97 -6.61
N ASN A 268 0.21 9.23 -6.90
CA ASN A 268 0.70 9.93 -8.08
C ASN A 268 1.68 9.09 -8.90
N ALA A 269 1.74 7.79 -8.66
CA ALA A 269 2.72 6.88 -9.25
C ALA A 269 2.14 5.48 -9.42
N ASN A 270 2.97 4.54 -9.90
CA ASN A 270 2.53 3.19 -10.13
C ASN A 270 2.54 2.35 -8.84
N VAL A 271 1.43 1.70 -8.56
CA VAL A 271 1.28 0.70 -7.50
C VAL A 271 0.80 -0.60 -8.15
N LYS A 272 1.58 -1.66 -8.02
CA LYS A 272 1.19 -2.93 -8.64
C LYS A 272 0.00 -3.54 -7.91
N THR A 273 0.06 -3.66 -6.59
CA THR A 273 -1.03 -4.21 -5.79
C THR A 273 -1.27 -3.35 -4.56
N LEU A 274 -2.52 -2.89 -4.38
CA LEU A 274 -2.99 -2.23 -3.17
C LEU A 274 -4.13 -3.04 -2.57
N ILE A 275 -3.96 -3.48 -1.32
CA ILE A 275 -4.95 -4.26 -0.58
C ILE A 275 -5.29 -3.50 0.71
N ASN A 276 -6.56 -3.17 0.88
CA ASN A 276 -7.07 -2.64 2.14
C ASN A 276 -7.92 -3.71 2.83
N LYS A 277 -7.49 -4.17 4.00
CA LYS A 277 -8.25 -5.04 4.89
C LYS A 277 -8.71 -4.31 6.14
N GLY A 278 -8.01 -3.23 6.49
CA GLY A 278 -8.34 -2.36 7.62
C GLY A 278 -9.20 -1.18 7.22
N THR A 279 -8.88 -0.01 7.73
CA THR A 279 -9.60 1.24 7.43
C THR A 279 -8.70 2.26 6.77
N ILE A 280 -9.16 2.82 5.66
CA ILE A 280 -8.58 4.02 5.05
C ILE A 280 -9.62 5.11 5.16
N LYS A 281 -9.27 6.22 5.84
CA LYS A 281 -10.18 7.33 6.11
C LYS A 281 -9.58 8.66 5.69
N GLY A 282 -10.36 9.46 4.96
CA GLY A 282 -10.05 10.85 4.64
C GLY A 282 -11.23 11.76 4.93
N ASP A 283 -11.03 12.87 5.66
CA ASP A 283 -12.12 13.84 5.84
C ASP A 283 -12.50 14.51 4.51
N ALA A 284 -11.60 14.52 3.51
CA ALA A 284 -11.97 14.84 2.13
C ALA A 284 -12.15 13.55 1.33
N ILE A 285 -11.07 12.86 0.99
CA ILE A 285 -11.07 11.68 0.12
C ILE A 285 -10.26 10.59 0.78
N SER A 286 -10.77 9.35 0.79
CA SER A 286 -10.00 8.25 1.37
C SER A 286 -8.87 7.80 0.47
N ILE A 287 -9.14 7.49 -0.81
CA ILE A 287 -8.12 7.11 -1.79
C ILE A 287 -8.23 8.07 -2.97
N ARG A 288 -7.22 8.91 -3.16
CA ARG A 288 -7.11 9.84 -4.29
C ARG A 288 -6.02 9.37 -5.26
N SER A 289 -6.39 9.12 -6.52
CA SER A 289 -5.41 8.88 -7.59
C SER A 289 -5.36 10.09 -8.53
N LEU A 290 -4.21 10.74 -8.62
CA LEU A 290 -3.95 11.91 -9.48
C LEU A 290 -3.15 11.59 -10.74
N GLY A 291 -2.70 10.36 -10.88
CA GLY A 291 -1.91 9.87 -12.00
C GLY A 291 -1.36 8.47 -11.72
N GLY A 292 -0.58 7.94 -12.64
CA GLY A 292 -0.03 6.59 -12.53
C GLY A 292 -1.06 5.48 -12.74
N THR A 293 -0.61 4.26 -12.53
CA THR A 293 -1.43 3.05 -12.70
C THR A 293 -1.43 2.22 -11.43
N ILE A 294 -2.62 1.85 -10.96
CA ILE A 294 -2.80 0.78 -9.97
C ILE A 294 -3.23 -0.47 -10.76
N GLU A 295 -2.43 -1.54 -10.72
CA GLU A 295 -2.81 -2.75 -11.46
C GLU A 295 -3.97 -3.46 -10.79
N THR A 296 -3.89 -3.66 -9.47
CA THR A 296 -4.99 -4.25 -8.70
C THR A 296 -5.19 -3.45 -7.41
N LEU A 297 -6.41 -2.97 -7.21
CA LEU A 297 -6.89 -2.39 -5.96
C LEU A 297 -7.95 -3.30 -5.39
N THR A 298 -7.68 -3.90 -4.22
CA THR A 298 -8.63 -4.75 -3.50
C THR A 298 -9.02 -4.09 -2.19
N ASN A 299 -10.31 -3.87 -1.99
CA ASN A 299 -10.86 -3.43 -0.71
C ASN A 299 -11.62 -4.59 -0.05
N GLU A 300 -11.09 -5.08 1.06
CA GLU A 300 -11.73 -6.08 1.93
C GLU A 300 -12.22 -5.45 3.24
N GLY A 301 -11.74 -4.25 3.56
CA GLY A 301 -12.08 -3.46 4.75
C GLY A 301 -12.98 -2.26 4.45
N ILE A 302 -12.64 -1.12 5.04
CA ILE A 302 -13.41 0.11 4.94
C ILE A 302 -12.58 1.20 4.25
N VAL A 303 -13.19 1.83 3.25
CA VAL A 303 -12.72 3.06 2.60
C VAL A 303 -13.79 4.13 2.86
N ASP A 304 -13.51 5.11 3.72
CA ASP A 304 -14.50 6.05 4.25
C ASP A 304 -14.10 7.51 4.02
N GLY A 305 -14.69 8.18 3.01
CA GLY A 305 -14.42 9.56 2.64
C GLY A 305 -15.65 10.47 2.77
N LYS A 306 -15.46 11.71 3.23
CA LYS A 306 -16.57 12.66 3.28
C LYS A 306 -16.98 13.14 1.88
N SER A 307 -16.01 13.45 1.02
CA SER A 307 -16.30 13.91 -0.35
C SER A 307 -16.29 12.79 -1.38
N ALA A 308 -15.42 11.77 -1.19
CA ALA A 308 -15.42 10.56 -1.98
C ALA A 308 -14.68 9.42 -1.24
N GLY A 309 -15.16 8.20 -1.40
CA GLY A 309 -14.41 7.02 -0.97
C GLY A 309 -13.16 6.84 -1.84
N ILE A 310 -13.35 6.62 -3.13
CA ILE A 310 -12.28 6.55 -4.14
C ILE A 310 -12.48 7.66 -5.16
N TYR A 311 -11.47 8.52 -5.35
CA TYR A 311 -11.49 9.60 -6.33
C TYR A 311 -10.33 9.43 -7.31
N MET A 312 -10.68 9.28 -8.57
CA MET A 312 -9.77 9.17 -9.69
C MET A 312 -9.74 10.48 -10.48
N SER A 313 -8.55 11.08 -10.64
CA SER A 313 -8.38 12.35 -11.39
C SER A 313 -7.13 12.23 -12.28
N GLY A 314 -7.27 11.57 -13.44
CA GLY A 314 -6.20 11.33 -14.40
C GLY A 314 -5.41 10.04 -14.19
N GLY A 315 -5.71 9.25 -13.17
CA GLY A 315 -5.07 7.96 -12.93
C GLY A 315 -5.81 6.79 -13.61
N ARG A 316 -5.18 5.62 -13.60
CA ARG A 316 -5.75 4.37 -14.13
C ARG A 316 -5.74 3.27 -13.07
N VAL A 317 -6.83 2.54 -12.94
CA VAL A 317 -6.90 1.28 -12.20
C VAL A 317 -7.27 0.18 -13.20
N LYS A 318 -6.45 -0.89 -13.31
CA LYS A 318 -6.80 -2.01 -14.20
C LYS A 318 -7.92 -2.85 -13.59
N THR A 319 -7.83 -3.19 -12.32
CA THR A 319 -8.87 -3.96 -11.64
C THR A 319 -9.11 -3.41 -10.23
N LEU A 320 -10.35 -3.02 -9.95
CA LEU A 320 -10.87 -2.71 -8.63
C LEU A 320 -11.75 -3.86 -8.15
N ILE A 321 -11.39 -4.48 -7.04
CA ILE A 321 -12.17 -5.54 -6.38
C ILE A 321 -12.65 -4.99 -5.05
N ASN A 322 -13.96 -4.80 -4.90
CA ASN A 322 -14.55 -4.42 -3.62
C ASN A 322 -15.29 -5.60 -3.00
N LYS A 323 -14.77 -6.08 -1.88
CA LYS A 323 -15.39 -7.09 -1.03
C LYS A 323 -15.88 -6.49 0.29
N GLY A 324 -15.35 -5.33 0.66
CA GLY A 324 -15.69 -4.58 1.87
C GLY A 324 -16.65 -3.43 1.60
N THR A 325 -16.40 -2.30 2.23
CA THR A 325 -17.25 -1.11 2.12
C THR A 325 -16.48 0.09 1.58
N ILE A 326 -17.06 0.78 0.61
CA ILE A 326 -16.57 2.06 0.10
C ILE A 326 -17.66 3.09 0.36
N ASN A 327 -17.39 4.10 1.19
CA ASN A 327 -18.36 5.11 1.61
C ASN A 327 -18.02 6.51 1.10
N HIS A 328 -19.07 7.25 0.77
CA HIS A 328 -19.11 8.69 0.76
C HIS A 328 -20.20 9.15 1.74
N THR A 329 -19.84 10.06 2.68
CA THR A 329 -20.71 10.34 3.84
C THR A 329 -21.25 11.77 3.93
N ASP A 330 -20.68 12.74 3.21
CA ASP A 330 -21.10 14.15 3.29
C ASP A 330 -22.12 14.51 2.19
N SER A 331 -23.40 14.56 2.57
CA SER A 331 -24.49 14.92 1.66
C SER A 331 -24.46 16.36 1.16
N SER A 332 -23.65 17.24 1.76
CA SER A 332 -23.50 18.64 1.31
C SER A 332 -22.62 18.77 0.07
N VAL A 333 -21.85 17.73 -0.27
CA VAL A 333 -21.02 17.70 -1.48
C VAL A 333 -21.86 17.25 -2.67
N GLY A 334 -22.32 18.19 -3.48
CA GLY A 334 -23.28 17.95 -4.56
C GLY A 334 -22.92 16.87 -5.59
N TRP A 335 -21.64 16.58 -5.80
CA TRP A 335 -21.13 15.52 -6.67
C TRP A 335 -20.27 14.51 -5.90
N GLY A 336 -20.54 14.34 -4.62
CA GLY A 336 -19.87 13.35 -3.80
C GLY A 336 -20.28 11.92 -4.18
N ALA A 337 -19.34 10.99 -4.17
CA ALA A 337 -19.59 9.62 -4.62
C ALA A 337 -18.78 8.57 -3.83
N GLY A 338 -19.31 7.36 -3.76
CA GLY A 338 -18.51 6.23 -3.31
C GLY A 338 -17.28 6.07 -4.18
N ILE A 339 -17.45 6.03 -5.51
CA ILE A 339 -16.36 6.04 -6.50
C ILE A 339 -16.62 7.18 -7.49
N LYS A 340 -15.62 8.05 -7.68
CA LYS A 340 -15.72 9.20 -8.61
C LYS A 340 -14.59 9.18 -9.64
N LEU A 341 -14.95 9.33 -10.93
CA LEU A 341 -14.01 9.34 -12.05
C LEU A 341 -14.04 10.68 -12.77
N GLU A 342 -12.90 11.37 -12.81
CA GLU A 342 -12.73 12.68 -13.47
C GLU A 342 -11.44 12.75 -14.30
N LYS A 343 -11.30 13.80 -15.10
CA LYS A 343 -10.07 14.17 -15.85
C LYS A 343 -9.47 13.02 -16.67
N GLY A 344 -10.31 12.28 -17.38
CA GLY A 344 -9.87 11.19 -18.24
C GLY A 344 -9.40 9.94 -17.50
N SER A 345 -9.67 9.85 -16.21
CA SER A 345 -9.32 8.66 -15.43
C SER A 345 -10.08 7.42 -15.89
N THR A 346 -9.50 6.26 -15.65
CA THR A 346 -10.08 4.99 -16.11
C THR A 346 -10.01 3.94 -15.01
N ILE A 347 -11.09 3.20 -14.80
CA ILE A 347 -11.09 1.89 -14.14
C ILE A 347 -11.53 0.88 -15.19
N GLU A 348 -10.65 -0.08 -15.54
CA GLU A 348 -10.99 -1.02 -16.62
C GLU A 348 -12.02 -2.05 -16.17
N ASN A 349 -11.82 -2.61 -14.96
CA ASN A 349 -12.72 -3.61 -14.40
C ASN A 349 -13.05 -3.27 -12.96
N ILE A 350 -14.33 -3.27 -12.62
CA ILE A 350 -14.83 -3.17 -11.26
C ILE A 350 -15.56 -4.48 -10.95
N ILE A 351 -15.15 -5.16 -9.90
CA ILE A 351 -15.82 -6.34 -9.36
C ILE A 351 -16.30 -5.99 -7.95
N ASN A 352 -17.61 -5.91 -7.76
CA ASN A 352 -18.20 -5.55 -6.48
C ASN A 352 -19.01 -6.71 -5.91
N THR A 353 -18.49 -7.29 -4.83
CA THR A 353 -19.18 -8.28 -3.99
C THR A 353 -19.48 -7.72 -2.59
N GLY A 354 -19.03 -6.50 -2.30
CA GLY A 354 -19.28 -5.76 -1.08
C GLY A 354 -20.27 -4.61 -1.29
N THR A 355 -20.09 -3.53 -0.55
CA THR A 355 -20.98 -2.37 -0.60
C THR A 355 -20.23 -1.12 -1.08
N ILE A 356 -20.79 -0.44 -2.06
CA ILE A 356 -20.43 0.93 -2.40
C ILE A 356 -21.63 1.79 -1.98
N ASN A 357 -21.45 2.64 -0.97
CA ASN A 357 -22.53 3.40 -0.34
C ASN A 357 -22.23 4.89 -0.37
N SER A 358 -23.24 5.70 -0.71
CA SER A 358 -23.04 7.15 -0.88
C SER A 358 -24.28 7.94 -0.48
N SER A 359 -24.06 9.03 0.24
CA SER A 359 -25.06 10.08 0.46
C SER A 359 -25.26 11.00 -0.77
N GLY A 360 -24.58 10.70 -1.88
CA GLY A 360 -24.73 11.33 -3.18
C GLY A 360 -24.89 10.28 -4.27
N PHE A 361 -23.85 10.08 -5.08
CA PHE A 361 -23.78 9.08 -6.15
C PHE A 361 -23.05 7.83 -5.66
N GLY A 362 -23.58 6.63 -5.92
CA GLY A 362 -22.85 5.40 -5.66
C GLY A 362 -21.56 5.38 -6.47
N ILE A 363 -21.67 5.50 -7.81
CA ILE A 363 -20.56 5.70 -8.73
C ILE A 363 -20.88 6.92 -9.62
N ALA A 364 -19.94 7.87 -9.73
CA ALA A 364 -20.06 9.06 -10.59
C ALA A 364 -18.98 9.06 -11.67
N VAL A 365 -19.39 9.13 -12.93
CA VAL A 365 -18.51 9.26 -14.10
C VAL A 365 -18.72 10.62 -14.72
N THR A 366 -17.92 11.60 -14.32
CA THR A 366 -18.10 12.99 -14.77
C THR A 366 -17.19 13.37 -15.94
N HIS A 367 -15.95 12.91 -15.98
CA HIS A 367 -14.97 13.09 -17.07
C HIS A 367 -13.98 11.90 -17.05
N GLY A 368 -14.49 10.69 -17.08
CA GLY A 368 -13.72 9.46 -17.04
C GLY A 368 -14.51 8.31 -17.65
N LYS A 369 -14.03 7.10 -17.44
CA LYS A 369 -14.75 5.90 -17.88
C LYS A 369 -14.42 4.71 -17.02
N PHE A 370 -15.34 3.76 -16.93
CA PHE A 370 -14.98 2.38 -16.61
C PHE A 370 -15.33 1.43 -17.74
N GLY A 371 -14.56 0.35 -17.87
CA GLY A 371 -14.74 -0.64 -18.93
C GLY A 371 -15.86 -1.61 -18.57
N THR A 372 -15.73 -2.29 -17.45
CA THR A 372 -16.70 -3.28 -17.00
C THR A 372 -17.01 -3.10 -15.53
N LEU A 373 -18.31 -3.16 -15.17
CA LEU A 373 -18.75 -3.27 -13.78
C LEU A 373 -19.51 -4.59 -13.61
N THR A 374 -18.99 -5.47 -12.75
CA THR A 374 -19.65 -6.70 -12.34
C THR A 374 -20.09 -6.59 -10.89
N ILE A 375 -21.38 -6.72 -10.62
CA ILE A 375 -21.97 -6.77 -9.27
C ILE A 375 -22.54 -8.17 -9.08
N LYS A 376 -22.05 -8.89 -8.06
CA LYS A 376 -22.42 -10.26 -7.80
C LYS A 376 -22.25 -10.63 -6.32
N ASP A 377 -22.66 -11.83 -5.96
CA ASP A 377 -22.48 -12.41 -4.62
C ASP A 377 -23.02 -11.51 -3.48
N GLY A 378 -24.15 -10.84 -3.71
CA GLY A 378 -24.78 -9.93 -2.77
C GLY A 378 -24.22 -8.50 -2.79
N GLY A 379 -23.34 -8.17 -3.75
CA GLY A 379 -22.77 -6.86 -3.92
C GLY A 379 -23.79 -5.76 -4.17
N LYS A 380 -23.58 -4.58 -3.59
CA LYS A 380 -24.52 -3.44 -3.71
C LYS A 380 -23.79 -2.17 -4.10
N VAL A 381 -24.44 -1.38 -4.96
CA VAL A 381 -24.11 0.00 -5.24
C VAL A 381 -25.31 0.84 -4.83
N TYR A 382 -25.15 1.71 -3.84
CA TYR A 382 -26.18 2.59 -3.36
C TYR A 382 -25.75 4.05 -3.49
N GLY A 383 -26.61 4.88 -4.05
CA GLY A 383 -26.47 6.32 -4.05
C GLY A 383 -27.79 6.98 -3.67
N LYS A 384 -27.75 8.00 -2.81
CA LYS A 384 -28.97 8.71 -2.43
C LYS A 384 -29.67 9.32 -3.66
N TYR A 385 -28.92 10.00 -4.51
CA TYR A 385 -29.48 10.60 -5.73
C TYR A 385 -29.48 9.62 -6.91
N GLU A 386 -28.32 8.98 -7.16
CA GLU A 386 -28.17 8.03 -8.24
C GLU A 386 -27.27 6.88 -7.80
N GLY A 387 -27.67 5.65 -8.13
CA GLY A 387 -26.80 4.49 -7.94
C GLY A 387 -25.56 4.63 -8.82
N ILE A 388 -25.76 4.90 -10.12
CA ILE A 388 -24.70 5.26 -11.07
C ILE A 388 -25.13 6.51 -11.85
N GLY A 389 -24.32 7.58 -11.77
CA GLY A 389 -24.48 8.79 -12.55
C GLY A 389 -23.40 8.91 -13.62
N VAL A 390 -23.80 9.11 -14.86
CA VAL A 390 -22.91 9.26 -16.01
C VAL A 390 -23.16 10.65 -16.62
N GLY A 391 -22.18 11.52 -16.47
CA GLY A 391 -22.23 12.89 -16.96
C GLY A 391 -22.23 12.99 -18.48
N GLN A 392 -22.52 14.19 -19.00
CA GLN A 392 -22.64 14.46 -20.43
C GLN A 392 -21.40 13.98 -21.20
N TRP A 393 -21.64 13.36 -22.37
CA TRP A 393 -20.62 12.88 -23.30
C TRP A 393 -19.71 11.77 -22.75
N GLN A 394 -20.04 11.19 -21.58
CA GLN A 394 -19.24 10.12 -20.98
C GLN A 394 -19.73 8.75 -21.41
N THR A 395 -18.89 7.75 -21.18
CA THR A 395 -19.21 6.36 -21.49
C THR A 395 -19.18 5.52 -20.23
N LEU A 396 -20.31 4.89 -19.93
CA LEU A 396 -20.41 3.74 -19.07
C LEU A 396 -20.11 2.50 -19.91
N GLY A 397 -19.17 1.65 -19.48
CA GLY A 397 -18.90 0.39 -20.15
C GLY A 397 -19.98 -0.66 -19.90
N ASP A 398 -19.58 -1.93 -19.95
CA ASP A 398 -20.49 -3.04 -19.74
C ASP A 398 -20.88 -3.19 -18.27
N LEU A 399 -22.15 -3.44 -18.03
CA LEU A 399 -22.70 -3.65 -16.70
C LEU A 399 -23.27 -5.07 -16.60
N TYR A 400 -22.78 -5.85 -15.64
CA TYR A 400 -23.24 -7.20 -15.34
C TYR A 400 -23.70 -7.27 -13.89
N ILE A 401 -24.94 -7.63 -13.66
CA ILE A 401 -25.52 -7.80 -12.32
C ILE A 401 -26.06 -9.22 -12.20
N ASP A 402 -25.43 -10.02 -11.36
CA ASP A 402 -25.86 -11.37 -11.03
C ASP A 402 -26.51 -11.35 -9.64
N GLY A 403 -27.83 -11.54 -9.60
CA GLY A 403 -28.62 -11.56 -8.37
C GLY A 403 -28.42 -12.82 -7.53
N SER A 404 -27.79 -13.86 -8.07
CA SER A 404 -27.48 -15.06 -7.29
C SER A 404 -26.60 -14.74 -6.12
N SER A 405 -26.89 -15.31 -4.97
CA SER A 405 -26.15 -15.10 -3.74
C SER A 405 -26.27 -16.29 -2.82
N ASN A 406 -25.15 -16.72 -2.26
CA ASN A 406 -25.11 -17.83 -1.31
C ASN A 406 -25.73 -17.48 0.06
N ASN A 407 -25.96 -16.19 0.34
CA ASN A 407 -26.49 -15.68 1.63
C ASN A 407 -27.89 -15.05 1.52
N GLY A 408 -28.57 -15.21 0.38
CA GLY A 408 -29.90 -14.64 0.15
C GLY A 408 -29.95 -13.13 -0.09
N THR A 409 -28.81 -12.46 -0.17
CA THR A 409 -28.73 -11.02 -0.44
C THR A 409 -28.67 -10.79 -1.94
N VAL A 410 -29.64 -10.08 -2.50
CA VAL A 410 -29.69 -9.79 -3.95
C VAL A 410 -28.68 -8.72 -4.31
N SER A 411 -27.87 -9.01 -5.34
CA SER A 411 -26.93 -8.05 -5.92
C SER A 411 -27.67 -6.96 -6.70
N GLY A 412 -27.22 -5.72 -6.63
CA GLY A 412 -27.89 -4.68 -7.39
C GLY A 412 -27.40 -3.26 -7.23
N ILE A 413 -28.04 -2.39 -7.97
CA ILE A 413 -27.91 -0.94 -7.92
C ILE A 413 -29.18 -0.38 -7.32
N TYR A 414 -29.04 0.47 -6.32
CA TYR A 414 -30.16 1.03 -5.55
C TYR A 414 -30.00 2.53 -5.39
N SER A 415 -31.11 3.26 -5.42
CA SER A 415 -31.14 4.71 -5.18
C SER A 415 -32.49 5.16 -4.65
N GLU A 416 -32.51 6.29 -3.92
CA GLU A 416 -33.75 6.98 -3.55
C GLU A 416 -34.38 7.70 -4.74
N GLU A 417 -33.58 8.04 -5.76
CA GLU A 417 -34.11 8.70 -6.96
C GLU A 417 -33.98 7.83 -8.21
N ARG A 418 -32.74 7.64 -8.72
CA ARG A 418 -32.49 6.94 -9.99
C ARG A 418 -31.45 5.85 -9.82
N GLY A 419 -31.78 4.64 -10.26
CA GLY A 419 -30.82 3.52 -10.22
C GLY A 419 -29.61 3.85 -11.09
N ILE A 420 -29.81 4.11 -12.37
CA ILE A 420 -28.80 4.58 -13.33
C ILE A 420 -29.32 5.82 -14.03
N SER A 421 -28.48 6.84 -14.18
CA SER A 421 -28.77 8.03 -14.98
C SER A 421 -27.65 8.24 -16.01
N LEU A 422 -28.07 8.38 -17.25
CA LEU A 422 -27.21 8.74 -18.37
C LEU A 422 -27.58 10.14 -18.82
N ASP A 423 -26.72 11.12 -18.56
CA ASP A 423 -26.93 12.51 -18.98
C ASP A 423 -26.75 12.66 -20.50
N ALA A 424 -27.09 13.85 -21.01
CA ALA A 424 -27.17 14.13 -22.46
C ALA A 424 -25.92 13.63 -23.23
N ASN A 425 -26.18 12.90 -24.33
CA ASN A 425 -25.17 12.32 -25.23
C ASN A 425 -24.20 11.32 -24.56
N SER A 426 -24.49 10.88 -23.34
CA SER A 426 -23.72 9.79 -22.71
C SER A 426 -24.14 8.42 -23.27
N ARG A 427 -23.31 7.43 -23.06
CA ARG A 427 -23.53 6.10 -23.64
C ARG A 427 -23.22 5.00 -22.61
N THR A 428 -23.97 3.91 -22.73
CA THR A 428 -23.59 2.62 -22.14
C THR A 428 -23.59 1.55 -23.24
N GLN A 429 -22.76 0.52 -23.10
CA GLN A 429 -22.64 -0.51 -24.13
C GLN A 429 -23.63 -1.64 -23.85
N LYS A 430 -23.48 -2.35 -22.74
CA LYS A 430 -24.32 -3.50 -22.41
C LYS A 430 -24.80 -3.40 -20.97
N ILE A 431 -26.04 -3.81 -20.75
CA ILE A 431 -26.60 -4.05 -19.41
C ILE A 431 -27.15 -5.47 -19.38
N GLU A 432 -26.60 -6.30 -18.50
CA GLU A 432 -27.04 -7.68 -18.34
C GLU A 432 -27.42 -7.93 -16.88
N LEU A 433 -28.68 -8.32 -16.66
CA LEU A 433 -29.24 -8.72 -15.37
C LEU A 433 -29.52 -10.21 -15.41
N LYS A 434 -28.95 -10.97 -14.51
CA LYS A 434 -29.15 -12.41 -14.35
C LYS A 434 -29.63 -12.75 -12.95
N ASN A 435 -30.35 -13.88 -12.84
CA ASN A 435 -30.72 -14.48 -11.55
C ASN A 435 -31.39 -13.49 -10.58
N GLY A 436 -32.25 -12.63 -11.08
CA GLY A 436 -32.92 -11.62 -10.27
C GLY A 436 -32.07 -10.42 -9.87
N GLY A 437 -30.99 -10.12 -10.57
CA GLY A 437 -30.20 -8.88 -10.38
C GLY A 437 -31.07 -7.62 -10.51
N ILE A 438 -30.80 -6.60 -9.69
CA ILE A 438 -31.71 -5.43 -9.53
C ILE A 438 -31.03 -4.15 -9.96
N ILE A 439 -31.77 -3.30 -10.70
CA ILE A 439 -31.54 -1.87 -10.83
C ILE A 439 -32.80 -1.16 -10.35
N LYS A 440 -32.72 -0.44 -9.23
CA LYS A 440 -33.86 0.20 -8.57
C LYS A 440 -33.58 1.67 -8.23
N GLY A 441 -34.47 2.54 -8.66
CA GLY A 441 -34.63 3.89 -8.16
C GLY A 441 -36.11 4.14 -7.86
N ASN A 442 -36.39 4.97 -6.88
CA ASN A 442 -37.80 5.29 -6.53
C ASN A 442 -38.48 6.12 -7.61
N ILE A 443 -37.74 6.88 -8.42
CA ILE A 443 -38.27 7.67 -9.54
C ILE A 443 -38.08 6.91 -10.84
N HIS A 444 -36.85 6.46 -11.14
CA HIS A 444 -36.51 5.68 -12.34
C HIS A 444 -35.52 4.57 -12.02
N GLY A 445 -35.71 3.36 -12.55
CA GLY A 445 -34.68 2.33 -12.56
C GLY A 445 -33.50 2.77 -13.44
N ILE A 446 -33.79 3.14 -14.69
CA ILE A 446 -32.85 3.72 -15.66
C ILE A 446 -33.42 4.97 -16.25
N ARG A 447 -32.66 6.07 -16.29
CA ARG A 447 -32.99 7.33 -16.95
C ARG A 447 -32.01 7.61 -18.08
N LEU A 448 -32.52 7.97 -19.23
CA LEU A 448 -31.78 8.44 -20.40
C LEU A 448 -32.18 9.86 -20.74
N ASP A 449 -31.26 10.82 -20.71
CA ASP A 449 -31.48 12.19 -21.14
C ASP A 449 -31.29 12.35 -22.67
N ASN A 450 -31.57 13.54 -23.22
CA ASN A 450 -31.50 13.82 -24.64
C ASN A 450 -30.19 13.34 -25.30
N GLY A 451 -30.32 12.47 -26.29
CA GLY A 451 -29.18 11.91 -27.02
C GLY A 451 -28.39 10.84 -26.24
N ALA A 452 -28.75 10.53 -25.00
CA ALA A 452 -28.19 9.40 -24.31
C ALA A 452 -28.65 8.07 -24.94
N SER A 453 -27.80 7.08 -24.97
CA SER A 453 -28.09 5.81 -25.64
C SER A 453 -27.50 4.59 -24.94
N LEU A 454 -28.23 3.49 -25.04
CA LEU A 454 -27.70 2.15 -24.90
C LEU A 454 -27.27 1.68 -26.30
N SER A 455 -25.97 1.61 -26.55
CA SER A 455 -25.41 1.28 -27.88
C SER A 455 -25.31 -0.22 -28.16
N GLY A 456 -25.52 -1.05 -27.18
CA GLY A 456 -25.50 -2.52 -27.27
C GLY A 456 -26.82 -3.13 -26.80
N GLU A 457 -26.74 -4.15 -25.95
CA GLU A 457 -27.87 -4.99 -25.57
C GLU A 457 -28.29 -4.78 -24.12
N MET A 458 -29.60 -4.88 -23.87
CA MET A 458 -30.14 -5.09 -22.53
C MET A 458 -30.66 -6.51 -22.42
N ILE A 459 -30.02 -7.34 -21.58
CA ILE A 459 -30.37 -8.73 -21.40
C ILE A 459 -30.96 -8.92 -20.00
N LEU A 460 -32.15 -9.47 -19.94
CA LEU A 460 -32.85 -9.82 -18.70
C LEU A 460 -33.06 -11.32 -18.70
N SER A 461 -32.40 -12.05 -17.81
CA SER A 461 -32.59 -13.48 -17.65
C SER A 461 -32.84 -13.79 -16.17
N GLY A 462 -34.03 -14.37 -15.91
CA GLY A 462 -34.47 -14.76 -14.58
C GLY A 462 -33.93 -16.12 -14.17
#